data_3dd27f31edcba46f80922f3672826c04
#
_entry.id   3dd27f31edcba46f80922f3672826c04
#
_cell.length_a   1.000
_cell.length_b   1.000
_cell.length_c   1.000
_cell.angle_alpha   90.00
_cell.angle_beta   90.00
_cell.angle_gamma   90.00
#
_symmetry.space_group_name_H-M   'P 1'
#
loop_
_entity.id
_entity.type
_entity.pdbx_description
1 polymer ?
#
loop_
_entity_poly.entity_id
_entity_poly.type
_entity_poly.pdbx_seq_one_letter_code
_entity_poly.pdbx_strand_id
1 'polypeptide(L)'
;SMDGDIAPIAEICDVAEAHGALTYLDEVHGVGLYGPKGGGVADREGVNHRLTVIEGTLAKAFGVIGGYVAASATICDFIRSFASGFIFTTSLPPAVAAGALTSIRHLKSSAAERERHQDRVARLRRRLDEAGVAHLDNPSHIVPVMVCDPVLCKQISDVLIERYGIYVQPINYPTVPRGTERLRITPTPFHSDADMA
;
A
#
# COMPACT_ATOMS: atom_id res chain seq x y z
N SER A 1 5.80 -4.06 -1.88
CA SER A 1 5.55 -4.11 -0.60
C SER A 1 5.20 -5.43 0.00
N MET A 2 6.15 -6.38 -0.11
CA MET A 2 6.03 -7.69 0.55
C MET A 2 6.56 -7.66 1.97
N ASP A 3 7.51 -6.76 2.24
CA ASP A 3 8.19 -6.63 3.53
C ASP A 3 7.71 -5.43 4.36
N GLY A 4 6.98 -4.51 3.75
CA GLY A 4 6.51 -3.30 4.40
C GLY A 4 7.57 -2.20 4.52
N ASP A 5 8.67 -2.32 3.80
CA ASP A 5 9.71 -1.29 3.78
C ASP A 5 9.23 -0.01 3.13
N ILE A 6 9.78 1.09 3.59
CA ILE A 6 9.58 2.41 3.02
C ILE A 6 10.90 2.87 2.41
N ALA A 7 10.86 3.21 1.13
CA ALA A 7 12.05 3.71 0.42
C ALA A 7 12.51 5.06 1.02
N PRO A 8 13.81 5.32 1.09
CA PRO A 8 14.36 6.61 1.51
C PRO A 8 14.19 7.63 0.38
N ILE A 9 12.96 8.18 0.25
CA ILE A 9 12.53 8.95 -0.92
C ILE A 9 13.35 10.23 -1.08
N ALA A 10 13.63 10.92 0.01
CA ALA A 10 14.42 12.16 -0.02
C ALA A 10 15.84 11.93 -0.55
N GLU A 11 16.51 10.90 -0.05
CA GLU A 11 17.88 10.54 -0.45
C GLU A 11 17.92 10.05 -1.90
N ILE A 12 16.89 9.33 -2.35
CA ILE A 12 16.75 8.94 -3.76
C ILE A 12 16.58 10.17 -4.64
N CYS A 13 15.80 11.16 -4.22
CA CYS A 13 15.68 12.43 -4.93
C CYS A 13 17.03 13.19 -4.98
N ASP A 14 17.79 13.19 -3.90
CA ASP A 14 19.12 13.83 -3.87
C ASP A 14 20.05 13.24 -4.94
N VAL A 15 20.10 11.91 -5.03
CA VAL A 15 20.89 11.21 -6.05
C VAL A 15 20.36 11.49 -7.46
N ALA A 16 19.05 11.43 -7.65
CA ALA A 16 18.43 11.68 -8.96
C ALA A 16 18.73 13.11 -9.46
N GLU A 17 18.58 14.11 -8.60
CA GLU A 17 18.88 15.51 -8.93
C GLU A 17 20.37 15.72 -9.25
N ALA A 18 21.28 15.11 -8.48
CA ALA A 18 22.71 15.21 -8.72
C ALA A 18 23.14 14.63 -10.07
N HIS A 19 22.38 13.66 -10.60
CA HIS A 19 22.66 12.99 -11.88
C HIS A 19 21.72 13.39 -13.01
N GLY A 20 20.81 14.35 -12.82
CA GLY A 20 19.83 14.76 -13.82
C GLY A 20 18.87 13.64 -14.21
N ALA A 21 18.59 12.70 -13.29
CA ALA A 21 17.72 11.56 -13.51
C ALA A 21 16.27 11.90 -13.17
N LEU A 22 15.34 11.24 -13.88
CA LEU A 22 13.93 11.29 -13.55
C LEU A 22 13.61 10.30 -12.42
N THR A 23 12.61 10.63 -11.60
CA THR A 23 12.12 9.78 -10.52
C THR A 23 10.72 9.24 -10.83
N TYR A 24 10.50 7.98 -10.50
CA TYR A 24 9.20 7.32 -10.58
C TYR A 24 8.90 6.66 -9.23
N LEU A 25 7.88 7.14 -8.55
CA LEU A 25 7.46 6.60 -7.23
C LEU A 25 6.16 5.82 -7.36
N ASP A 26 6.17 4.58 -6.90
CA ASP A 26 4.99 3.75 -6.66
C ASP A 26 4.44 4.01 -5.25
N GLU A 27 3.28 4.66 -5.18
CA GLU A 27 2.53 4.90 -3.94
C GLU A 27 1.29 3.98 -3.80
N VAL A 28 1.25 2.90 -4.55
CA VAL A 28 0.09 1.98 -4.59
C VAL A 28 -0.32 1.45 -3.20
N HIS A 29 0.64 1.29 -2.28
CA HIS A 29 0.39 0.92 -0.89
C HIS A 29 0.47 2.12 0.09
N GLY A 30 0.80 3.31 -0.39
CA GLY A 30 0.95 4.51 0.44
C GLY A 30 -0.24 5.45 0.36
N VAL A 31 -0.77 5.64 -0.86
CA VAL A 31 -1.86 6.59 -1.12
C VAL A 31 -3.13 6.22 -0.33
N GLY A 32 -3.76 7.23 0.25
CA GLY A 32 -4.92 7.09 1.14
C GLY A 32 -4.56 6.75 2.59
N LEU A 33 -3.35 6.22 2.86
CA LEU A 33 -2.94 5.71 4.18
C LEU A 33 -1.93 6.62 4.90
N TYR A 34 -1.15 7.39 4.17
CA TYR A 34 -0.10 8.26 4.72
C TYR A 34 -0.27 9.69 4.21
N GLY A 35 0.39 10.60 4.93
CA GLY A 35 0.35 12.03 4.65
C GLY A 35 -0.87 12.75 5.23
N PRO A 36 -0.78 14.06 5.41
CA PRO A 36 -1.82 14.85 6.07
C PRO A 36 -3.16 14.84 5.31
N LYS A 37 -3.10 14.68 3.99
CA LYS A 37 -4.28 14.61 3.12
C LYS A 37 -4.46 13.25 2.43
N GLY A 38 -3.69 12.24 2.85
CA GLY A 38 -3.72 10.92 2.24
C GLY A 38 -2.99 10.84 0.90
N GLY A 39 -2.03 11.72 0.64
CA GLY A 39 -1.27 11.74 -0.61
C GLY A 39 -0.17 10.66 -0.71
N GLY A 40 0.07 9.90 0.35
CA GLY A 40 1.07 8.84 0.38
C GLY A 40 2.27 9.17 1.28
N VAL A 41 3.33 8.37 1.16
CA VAL A 41 4.56 8.54 1.94
C VAL A 41 5.30 9.82 1.54
N ALA A 42 5.37 10.12 0.25
CA ALA A 42 5.99 11.35 -0.23
C ALA A 42 5.27 12.62 0.27
N ASP A 43 3.94 12.56 0.46
CA ASP A 43 3.15 13.62 1.08
C ASP A 43 3.47 13.75 2.59
N ARG A 44 3.63 12.61 3.28
CA ARG A 44 4.05 12.59 4.68
C ARG A 44 5.42 13.24 4.89
N GLU A 45 6.35 12.99 3.97
CA GLU A 45 7.72 13.48 4.03
C GLU A 45 7.91 14.87 3.39
N GLY A 46 6.86 15.39 2.74
CA GLY A 46 6.90 16.72 2.12
C GLY A 46 7.72 16.80 0.84
N VAL A 47 8.02 15.68 0.19
CA VAL A 47 8.92 15.59 -0.96
C VAL A 47 8.23 15.40 -2.31
N ASN A 48 6.90 15.46 -2.36
CA ASN A 48 6.12 15.30 -3.59
C ASN A 48 6.60 16.18 -4.75
N HIS A 49 7.02 17.40 -4.45
CA HIS A 49 7.46 18.40 -5.44
C HIS A 49 8.78 18.03 -6.14
N ARG A 50 9.54 17.09 -5.59
CA ARG A 50 10.82 16.60 -6.13
C ARG A 50 10.64 15.40 -7.07
N LEU A 51 9.45 14.81 -7.09
CA LEU A 51 9.18 13.60 -7.86
C LEU A 51 8.70 13.94 -9.26
N THR A 52 9.26 13.27 -10.28
CA THR A 52 8.88 13.47 -11.67
C THR A 52 7.54 12.82 -11.98
N VAL A 53 7.34 11.58 -11.51
CA VAL A 53 6.13 10.79 -11.70
C VAL A 53 5.78 10.09 -10.39
N ILE A 54 4.51 10.13 -10.03
CA ILE A 54 3.94 9.34 -8.93
C ILE A 54 2.82 8.50 -9.52
N GLU A 55 2.84 7.19 -9.25
CA GLU A 55 1.71 6.32 -9.54
C GLU A 55 0.97 5.95 -8.27
N GLY A 56 -0.34 5.75 -8.41
CA GLY A 56 -1.20 5.28 -7.34
C GLY A 56 -2.35 4.43 -7.85
N THR A 57 -2.96 3.67 -6.94
CA THR A 57 -4.12 2.85 -7.25
C THR A 57 -5.39 3.42 -6.66
N LEU A 58 -6.49 3.18 -7.35
CA LEU A 58 -7.85 3.42 -6.83
C LEU A 58 -8.44 2.16 -6.19
N ALA A 59 -7.75 1.00 -6.32
CA ALA A 59 -8.28 -0.31 -5.93
C ALA A 59 -7.93 -0.75 -4.49
N LYS A 60 -7.29 0.09 -3.70
CA LYS A 60 -6.97 -0.20 -2.28
C LYS A 60 -7.71 0.77 -1.35
N ALA A 61 -7.05 1.81 -0.86
CA ALA A 61 -7.66 2.74 0.10
C ALA A 61 -8.90 3.47 -0.44
N PHE A 62 -8.97 3.70 -1.73
CA PHE A 62 -10.13 4.37 -2.34
C PHE A 62 -11.30 3.44 -2.67
N GLY A 63 -11.10 2.11 -2.63
CA GLY A 63 -12.17 1.11 -2.68
C GLY A 63 -12.89 0.96 -4.02
N VAL A 64 -12.27 1.38 -5.14
CA VAL A 64 -12.81 1.22 -6.49
C VAL A 64 -11.78 0.56 -7.41
N ILE A 65 -12.05 0.43 -8.70
CA ILE A 65 -11.13 -0.13 -9.68
C ILE A 65 -10.34 0.98 -10.38
N GLY A 66 -9.10 0.70 -10.80
CA GLY A 66 -8.27 1.58 -11.61
C GLY A 66 -7.03 2.10 -10.90
N GLY A 67 -6.35 3.01 -11.55
CA GLY A 67 -5.15 3.67 -11.07
C GLY A 67 -4.97 5.03 -11.73
N TYR A 68 -3.92 5.71 -11.35
CA TYR A 68 -3.58 7.03 -11.90
C TYR A 68 -2.07 7.27 -11.91
N VAL A 69 -1.68 8.18 -12.76
CA VAL A 69 -0.35 8.78 -12.76
C VAL A 69 -0.50 10.27 -12.47
N ALA A 70 0.31 10.78 -11.56
CA ALA A 70 0.44 12.20 -11.27
C ALA A 70 1.83 12.68 -11.67
N ALA A 71 1.89 13.69 -12.55
CA ALA A 71 3.12 14.26 -13.08
C ALA A 71 2.85 15.68 -13.62
N SER A 72 3.85 16.31 -14.23
CA SER A 72 3.64 17.57 -14.96
C SER A 72 2.64 17.38 -16.10
N ALA A 73 2.00 18.46 -16.53
CA ALA A 73 1.02 18.44 -17.63
C ALA A 73 1.63 17.83 -18.90
N THR A 74 2.88 18.18 -19.21
CA THR A 74 3.62 17.66 -20.38
C THR A 74 3.81 16.15 -20.32
N ILE A 75 4.19 15.61 -19.16
CA ILE A 75 4.38 14.16 -18.97
C ILE A 75 3.02 13.45 -19.04
N CYS A 76 1.98 14.00 -18.42
CA CYS A 76 0.65 13.41 -18.50
C CYS A 76 0.12 13.38 -19.95
N ASP A 77 0.37 14.41 -20.73
CA ASP A 77 -0.01 14.47 -22.15
C ASP A 77 0.78 13.46 -22.98
N PHE A 78 2.09 13.35 -22.73
CA PHE A 78 2.94 12.34 -23.35
C PHE A 78 2.42 10.91 -23.05
N ILE A 79 2.10 10.61 -21.79
CA ILE A 79 1.55 9.30 -21.41
C ILE A 79 0.25 9.01 -22.15
N ARG A 80 -0.67 9.99 -22.23
CA ARG A 80 -1.93 9.82 -22.96
C ARG A 80 -1.71 9.52 -24.44
N SER A 81 -0.68 10.10 -25.02
CA SER A 81 -0.41 10.01 -26.47
C SER A 81 0.42 8.81 -26.86
N PHE A 82 1.28 8.29 -25.97
CA PHE A 82 2.28 7.29 -26.33
C PHE A 82 2.28 6.02 -25.47
N ALA A 83 1.66 6.03 -24.27
CA ALA A 83 1.66 4.84 -23.44
C ALA A 83 0.66 3.81 -23.96
N SER A 84 1.17 2.69 -24.49
CA SER A 84 0.34 1.62 -25.07
C SER A 84 -0.70 1.07 -24.11
N GLY A 85 -0.34 0.91 -22.83
CA GLY A 85 -1.25 0.47 -21.77
C GLY A 85 -2.39 1.45 -21.47
N PHE A 86 -2.25 2.72 -21.87
CA PHE A 86 -3.31 3.72 -21.77
C PHE A 86 -4.13 3.83 -23.06
N ILE A 87 -3.46 3.88 -24.21
CA ILE A 87 -4.10 4.09 -25.51
C ILE A 87 -5.03 2.92 -25.88
N PHE A 88 -4.60 1.69 -25.62
CA PHE A 88 -5.32 0.47 -25.99
C PHE A 88 -6.22 -0.10 -24.88
N THR A 89 -6.58 0.73 -23.91
CA THR A 89 -7.56 0.38 -22.87
C THR A 89 -8.79 1.29 -22.94
N THR A 90 -9.89 0.84 -22.35
CA THR A 90 -11.09 1.65 -22.22
C THR A 90 -11.01 2.56 -21.00
N SER A 91 -11.73 3.68 -21.05
CA SER A 91 -11.86 4.60 -19.92
C SER A 91 -12.57 3.94 -18.74
N LEU A 92 -12.30 4.44 -17.53
CA LEU A 92 -13.07 4.05 -16.35
C LEU A 92 -14.54 4.40 -16.54
N PRO A 93 -15.48 3.51 -16.12
CA PRO A 93 -16.90 3.83 -16.11
C PRO A 93 -17.18 5.09 -15.28
N PRO A 94 -18.12 5.96 -15.70
CA PRO A 94 -18.45 7.19 -14.96
C PRO A 94 -18.80 6.96 -13.49
N ALA A 95 -19.50 5.87 -13.16
CA ALA A 95 -19.84 5.50 -11.79
C ALA A 95 -18.58 5.24 -10.94
N VAL A 96 -17.57 4.56 -11.50
CA VAL A 96 -16.30 4.31 -10.86
C VAL A 96 -15.51 5.60 -10.65
N ALA A 97 -15.47 6.46 -11.66
CA ALA A 97 -14.82 7.77 -11.55
C ALA A 97 -15.48 8.66 -10.48
N ALA A 98 -16.80 8.67 -10.40
CA ALA A 98 -17.55 9.39 -9.37
C ALA A 98 -17.29 8.81 -7.97
N GLY A 99 -17.24 7.48 -7.83
CA GLY A 99 -16.87 6.81 -6.58
C GLY A 99 -15.45 7.18 -6.13
N ALA A 100 -14.47 7.10 -7.04
CA ALA A 100 -13.10 7.51 -6.78
C ALA A 100 -13.00 8.96 -6.32
N LEU A 101 -13.66 9.88 -7.03
CA LEU A 101 -13.69 11.30 -6.68
C LEU A 101 -14.24 11.54 -5.27
N THR A 102 -15.34 10.85 -4.91
CA THR A 102 -15.96 10.93 -3.59
C THR A 102 -15.03 10.42 -2.51
N SER A 103 -14.43 9.26 -2.71
CA SER A 103 -13.50 8.65 -1.77
C SER A 103 -12.25 9.52 -1.56
N ILE A 104 -11.67 10.06 -2.63
CA ILE A 104 -10.51 10.97 -2.56
C ILE A 104 -10.88 12.25 -1.79
N ARG A 105 -12.03 12.86 -2.07
CA ARG A 105 -12.49 14.07 -1.37
C ARG A 105 -12.70 13.80 0.12
N HIS A 106 -13.30 12.66 0.46
CA HIS A 106 -13.49 12.25 1.84
C HIS A 106 -12.14 12.11 2.56
N LEU A 107 -11.21 11.33 2.03
CA LEU A 107 -9.89 11.11 2.65
C LEU A 107 -9.02 12.37 2.72
N LYS A 108 -9.22 13.33 1.81
CA LYS A 108 -8.55 14.65 1.91
C LYS A 108 -9.05 15.48 3.08
N SER A 109 -10.30 15.33 3.48
CA SER A 109 -10.95 16.10 4.55
C SER A 109 -11.02 15.37 5.89
N SER A 110 -10.86 14.05 5.90
CA SER A 110 -10.89 13.19 7.10
C SER A 110 -9.52 12.57 7.36
N ALA A 111 -9.07 12.63 8.63
CA ALA A 111 -7.92 11.87 9.12
C ALA A 111 -8.35 10.63 9.93
N ALA A 112 -9.62 10.55 10.31
CA ALA A 112 -10.12 9.56 11.28
C ALA A 112 -9.86 8.11 10.84
N GLU A 113 -10.01 7.80 9.56
CA GLU A 113 -9.75 6.46 9.02
C GLU A 113 -8.26 6.12 9.07
N ARG A 114 -7.39 7.09 8.75
CA ARG A 114 -5.92 6.92 8.81
C ARG A 114 -5.44 6.72 10.24
N GLU A 115 -5.92 7.54 11.17
CA GLU A 115 -5.58 7.44 12.60
C GLU A 115 -6.02 6.09 13.17
N ARG A 116 -7.25 5.67 12.90
CA ARG A 116 -7.77 4.37 13.31
C ARG A 116 -6.97 3.23 12.67
N HIS A 117 -6.59 3.36 11.41
CA HIS A 117 -5.77 2.36 10.73
C HIS A 117 -4.41 2.18 11.42
N GLN A 118 -3.71 3.28 11.74
CA GLN A 118 -2.43 3.22 12.46
C GLN A 118 -2.59 2.62 13.87
N ASP A 119 -3.67 2.94 14.57
CA ASP A 119 -4.00 2.31 15.85
C ASP A 119 -4.16 0.79 15.72
N ARG A 120 -4.90 0.31 14.71
CA ARG A 120 -5.07 -1.12 14.46
C ARG A 120 -3.74 -1.82 14.14
N VAL A 121 -2.86 -1.17 13.38
CA VAL A 121 -1.51 -1.69 13.08
C VAL A 121 -0.69 -1.81 14.37
N ALA A 122 -0.63 -0.75 15.17
CA ALA A 122 0.11 -0.74 16.44
C ALA A 122 -0.43 -1.81 17.42
N ARG A 123 -1.73 -1.98 17.48
CA ARG A 123 -2.37 -3.01 18.29
C ARG A 123 -2.03 -4.42 17.82
N LEU A 124 -2.07 -4.68 16.52
CA LEU A 124 -1.69 -5.98 15.96
C LEU A 124 -0.26 -6.33 16.34
N ARG A 125 0.70 -5.43 16.11
CA ARG A 125 2.11 -5.65 16.44
C ARG A 125 2.30 -6.00 17.91
N ARG A 126 1.73 -5.20 18.80
CA ARG A 126 1.79 -5.45 20.23
C ARG A 126 1.25 -6.83 20.60
N ARG A 127 0.13 -7.27 20.02
CA ARG A 127 -0.42 -8.60 20.28
C ARG A 127 0.46 -9.74 19.77
N LEU A 128 1.07 -9.56 18.61
CA LEU A 128 2.04 -10.53 18.09
C LEU A 128 3.27 -10.63 19.01
N ASP A 129 3.78 -9.50 19.50
CA ASP A 129 4.88 -9.45 20.46
C ASP A 129 4.51 -10.15 21.78
N GLU A 130 3.34 -9.84 22.35
CA GLU A 130 2.82 -10.46 23.58
C GLU A 130 2.63 -11.99 23.41
N ALA A 131 2.27 -12.44 22.21
CA ALA A 131 2.13 -13.85 21.88
C ALA A 131 3.45 -14.54 21.49
N GLY A 132 4.56 -13.82 21.41
CA GLY A 132 5.86 -14.34 20.96
C GLY A 132 5.89 -14.75 19.49
N VAL A 133 5.02 -14.17 18.65
CA VAL A 133 4.96 -14.44 17.22
C VAL A 133 5.94 -13.56 16.47
N ALA A 134 6.94 -14.16 15.85
CA ALA A 134 7.97 -13.45 15.09
C ALA A 134 7.38 -12.75 13.86
N HIS A 135 7.60 -11.45 13.74
CA HIS A 135 7.24 -10.67 12.56
C HIS A 135 8.37 -9.71 12.18
N LEU A 136 8.38 -9.27 10.93
CA LEU A 136 9.37 -8.28 10.48
C LEU A 136 9.05 -6.92 11.11
N ASP A 137 10.07 -6.32 11.69
CA ASP A 137 10.00 -4.91 12.11
C ASP A 137 10.17 -4.01 10.88
N ASN A 138 9.17 -3.16 10.65
CA ASN A 138 9.17 -2.18 9.57
C ASN A 138 8.25 -0.99 9.94
N PRO A 139 8.41 0.18 9.30
CA PRO A 139 7.67 1.38 9.68
C PRO A 139 6.27 1.48 9.04
N SER A 140 5.79 0.45 8.31
CA SER A 140 4.54 0.54 7.56
C SER A 140 3.37 -0.23 8.21
N HIS A 141 2.21 -0.14 7.59
CA HIS A 141 1.00 -0.85 7.99
C HIS A 141 1.01 -2.34 7.63
N ILE A 142 1.98 -2.80 6.86
CA ILE A 142 2.12 -4.19 6.46
C ILE A 142 2.90 -4.92 7.56
N VAL A 143 2.32 -5.99 8.09
CA VAL A 143 2.92 -6.79 9.17
C VAL A 143 3.19 -8.20 8.66
N PRO A 144 4.43 -8.48 8.19
CA PRO A 144 4.79 -9.81 7.72
C PRO A 144 5.14 -10.72 8.89
N VAL A 145 4.40 -11.82 9.05
CA VAL A 145 4.71 -12.89 10.01
C VAL A 145 5.51 -13.98 9.29
N MET A 146 6.75 -14.20 9.72
CA MET A 146 7.67 -15.10 9.06
C MET A 146 7.33 -16.56 9.38
N VAL A 147 7.15 -17.37 8.33
CA VAL A 147 6.86 -18.81 8.43
C VAL A 147 8.00 -19.64 7.87
N CYS A 148 8.64 -19.17 6.80
CA CYS A 148 9.82 -19.76 6.14
C CYS A 148 9.59 -21.20 5.60
N ASP A 149 8.34 -21.59 5.42
CA ASP A 149 7.93 -22.85 4.81
C ASP A 149 6.67 -22.65 3.98
N PRO A 150 6.67 -22.96 2.67
CA PRO A 150 5.55 -22.66 1.78
C PRO A 150 4.30 -23.50 2.06
N VAL A 151 4.48 -24.75 2.52
CA VAL A 151 3.35 -25.64 2.83
C VAL A 151 2.71 -25.21 4.13
N LEU A 152 3.49 -24.98 5.15
CA LEU A 152 3.00 -24.48 6.45
C LEU A 152 2.36 -23.12 6.31
N CYS A 153 2.94 -22.21 5.53
CA CYS A 153 2.37 -20.87 5.28
C CYS A 153 0.95 -20.95 4.69
N LYS A 154 0.76 -21.84 3.71
CA LYS A 154 -0.56 -22.09 3.13
C LYS A 154 -1.53 -22.73 4.14
N GLN A 155 -1.07 -23.74 4.89
CA GLN A 155 -1.89 -24.43 5.89
C GLN A 155 -2.36 -23.48 6.99
N ILE A 156 -1.49 -22.61 7.49
CA ILE A 156 -1.89 -21.60 8.50
C ILE A 156 -2.95 -20.68 7.92
N SER A 157 -2.78 -20.19 6.69
CA SER A 157 -3.79 -19.34 6.04
C SER A 157 -5.14 -20.05 5.90
N ASP A 158 -5.15 -21.34 5.53
CA ASP A 158 -6.35 -22.15 5.41
C ASP A 158 -7.05 -22.34 6.77
N VAL A 159 -6.29 -22.68 7.80
CA VAL A 159 -6.83 -22.81 9.17
C VAL A 159 -7.41 -21.51 9.70
N LEU A 160 -6.74 -20.37 9.43
CA LEU A 160 -7.23 -19.06 9.85
C LEU A 160 -8.58 -18.73 9.21
N ILE A 161 -8.75 -18.99 7.92
CA ILE A 161 -10.04 -18.71 7.26
C ILE A 161 -11.11 -19.73 7.65
N GLU A 162 -10.79 -21.02 7.72
CA GLU A 162 -11.77 -22.08 7.95
C GLU A 162 -12.30 -22.08 9.40
N ARG A 163 -11.41 -21.85 10.39
CA ARG A 163 -11.78 -21.94 11.82
C ARG A 163 -12.14 -20.62 12.44
N TYR A 164 -11.53 -19.53 11.97
CA TYR A 164 -11.62 -18.22 12.62
C TYR A 164 -12.23 -17.15 11.72
N GLY A 165 -12.46 -17.44 10.42
CA GLY A 165 -12.98 -16.46 9.47
C GLY A 165 -11.99 -15.34 9.14
N ILE A 166 -10.70 -15.55 9.40
CA ILE A 166 -9.64 -14.56 9.20
C ILE A 166 -8.92 -14.86 7.89
N TYR A 167 -9.10 -13.99 6.89
CA TYR A 167 -8.33 -14.07 5.66
C TYR A 167 -6.97 -13.41 5.79
N VAL A 168 -5.90 -14.19 5.61
CA VAL A 168 -4.52 -13.70 5.54
C VAL A 168 -3.85 -14.25 4.29
N GLN A 169 -3.23 -13.37 3.51
CA GLN A 169 -2.55 -13.76 2.28
C GLN A 169 -1.23 -14.48 2.57
N PRO A 170 -1.07 -15.76 2.20
CA PRO A 170 0.22 -16.41 2.21
C PRO A 170 1.07 -15.88 1.04
N ILE A 171 2.30 -15.50 1.31
CA ILE A 171 3.26 -15.01 0.33
C ILE A 171 4.38 -16.05 0.19
N ASN A 172 4.39 -16.73 -0.94
CA ASN A 172 5.29 -17.83 -1.25
C ASN A 172 6.10 -17.52 -2.52
N TYR A 173 7.10 -18.36 -2.81
CA TYR A 173 7.79 -18.34 -4.10
C TYR A 173 6.75 -18.45 -5.25
N PRO A 174 6.90 -17.69 -6.36
CA PRO A 174 8.05 -16.85 -6.74
C PRO A 174 7.97 -15.39 -6.25
N THR A 175 6.95 -15.01 -5.48
CA THR A 175 6.76 -13.63 -5.00
C THR A 175 7.86 -13.22 -4.02
N VAL A 176 8.33 -14.16 -3.23
CA VAL A 176 9.47 -14.01 -2.31
C VAL A 176 10.46 -15.15 -2.52
N PRO A 177 11.73 -15.00 -2.14
CA PRO A 177 12.71 -16.10 -2.19
C PRO A 177 12.28 -17.29 -1.32
N ARG A 178 12.69 -18.51 -1.71
CA ARG A 178 12.45 -19.72 -0.92
C ARG A 178 13.11 -19.61 0.45
N GLY A 179 12.43 -20.09 1.49
CA GLY A 179 12.88 -19.98 2.88
C GLY A 179 12.56 -18.62 3.51
N THR A 180 11.82 -17.77 2.82
CA THR A 180 11.38 -16.46 3.32
C THR A 180 9.86 -16.27 3.18
N GLU A 181 9.14 -17.36 3.10
CA GLU A 181 7.69 -17.38 3.03
C GLU A 181 7.07 -16.76 4.29
N ARG A 182 5.97 -16.03 4.11
CA ARG A 182 5.36 -15.25 5.18
C ARG A 182 3.86 -15.11 5.00
N LEU A 183 3.19 -14.86 6.10
CA LEU A 183 1.82 -14.34 6.10
C LEU A 183 1.88 -12.82 6.11
N ARG A 184 1.25 -12.16 5.13
CA ARG A 184 1.20 -10.70 5.05
C ARG A 184 -0.08 -10.19 5.67
N ILE A 185 -0.01 -9.74 6.91
CA ILE A 185 -1.17 -9.21 7.63
C ILE A 185 -1.27 -7.70 7.37
N THR A 186 -2.46 -7.27 7.00
CA THR A 186 -2.78 -5.87 6.73
C THR A 186 -4.12 -5.53 7.41
N PRO A 187 -4.10 -5.06 8.66
CA PRO A 187 -5.34 -4.68 9.32
C PRO A 187 -6.01 -3.52 8.62
N THR A 188 -7.31 -3.38 8.78
CA THR A 188 -8.10 -2.28 8.24
C THR A 188 -8.63 -1.40 9.37
N PRO A 189 -9.01 -0.14 9.11
CA PRO A 189 -9.59 0.73 10.13
C PRO A 189 -10.96 0.24 10.64
N PHE A 190 -11.56 -0.76 9.96
CA PHE A 190 -12.88 -1.28 10.28
C PHE A 190 -12.85 -2.51 11.18
N HIS A 191 -11.69 -3.13 11.39
CA HIS A 191 -11.57 -4.19 12.38
C HIS A 191 -11.97 -3.66 13.77
N SER A 192 -12.92 -4.35 14.41
CA SER A 192 -13.34 -4.05 15.77
C SER A 192 -12.30 -4.54 16.79
N ASP A 193 -12.49 -4.16 18.04
CA ASP A 193 -11.65 -4.67 19.12
C ASP A 193 -11.81 -6.18 19.34
N ALA A 194 -12.99 -6.71 19.02
CA ALA A 194 -13.25 -8.16 19.06
C ALA A 194 -12.52 -8.89 17.92
N ASP A 195 -12.47 -8.32 16.70
CA ASP A 195 -11.75 -8.91 15.57
C ASP A 195 -10.23 -8.91 15.82
N MET A 196 -9.75 -8.00 16.67
CA MET A 196 -8.34 -7.88 17.01
C MET A 196 -7.97 -8.68 18.27
N ALA A 197 -8.93 -9.32 18.94
CA ALA A 197 -8.73 -10.11 20.16
C ALA A 197 -8.26 -11.53 19.84
#